data_a106ca8df975216b900ef8b0f16520ce
#
_entry.id   a106ca8df975216b900ef8b0f16520ce
#
_cell.length_a   1.000
_cell.length_b   1.000
_cell.length_c   1.000
_cell.angle_alpha   90.00
_cell.angle_beta   90.00
_cell.angle_gamma   90.00
#
_symmetry.space_group_name_H-M   'P 1'
#
loop_
_entity.id
_entity.type
_entity.pdbx_description
1 polymer ?
#
loop_
_entity_poly.entity_id
_entity_poly.type
_entity_poly.pdbx_seq_one_letter_code
_entity_poly.pdbx_strand_id
1 'polypeptide(L)'
;MKSETTPATQYRDDGRAIALRRFEIDGSTMTGIASFYAQMNQLLMAGEAWQLAESLDALNDVLYGGYGAIKGREPVRMVWKDIAAARAALGQEATCAFLRERLGTRKMFNGSPIVDQLAALESGGGTTYFDIVMQVFANHPNIEIVPA
;
A
#
# COMPACT_ATOMS: atom_id res chain seq x y z
N MET A 1 21.96 -17.08 -1.78
CA MET A 1 21.89 -16.40 -1.22
C MET A 1 21.29 -15.51 -1.03
N LYS A 2 21.17 -15.47 -0.56
CA LYS A 2 20.76 -14.60 -0.30
C LYS A 2 21.19 -13.61 -0.10
N SER A 3 21.10 -13.31 -0.46
CA SER A 3 21.50 -12.16 -0.31
C SER A 3 21.59 -11.60 0.89
N GLU A 4 22.26 -11.26 1.31
CA GLU A 4 22.25 -10.77 2.43
C GLU A 4 21.55 -9.81 2.74
N THR A 5 21.43 -9.80 3.40
CA THR A 5 20.42 -9.00 3.87
C THR A 5 20.86 -8.00 4.84
N THR A 6 22.01 -7.50 4.69
CA THR A 6 22.49 -6.37 5.49
C THR A 6 21.66 -5.14 5.11
N PRO A 7 20.99 -4.50 6.05
CA PRO A 7 20.23 -3.29 5.74
C PRO A 7 21.16 -2.20 5.22
N ALA A 8 20.69 -1.46 4.26
CA ALA A 8 21.44 -0.30 3.78
C ALA A 8 21.53 0.72 4.90
N THR A 9 22.65 1.43 4.97
CA THR A 9 22.86 2.48 5.97
C THR A 9 22.80 3.83 5.29
N GLN A 10 22.07 4.75 5.88
CA GLN A 10 22.04 6.13 5.46
C GLN A 10 22.64 7.01 6.53
N TYR A 11 22.94 8.25 6.20
CA TYR A 11 23.58 9.19 7.11
C TYR A 11 22.73 10.43 7.27
N ARG A 12 22.70 10.96 8.50
CA ARG A 12 22.11 12.25 8.79
C ARG A 12 23.04 13.36 8.32
N ASP A 13 22.51 14.58 8.31
CA ASP A 13 23.30 15.74 7.94
C ASP A 13 24.53 15.91 8.83
N ASP A 14 24.46 15.44 10.06
CA ASP A 14 25.60 15.50 11.00
C ASP A 14 26.58 14.35 10.81
N GLY A 15 26.42 13.53 9.78
CA GLY A 15 27.32 12.42 9.48
C GLY A 15 27.06 11.14 10.25
N ARG A 16 26.04 11.10 11.11
CA ARG A 16 25.77 9.91 11.90
C ARG A 16 24.94 8.90 11.10
N ALA A 17 25.31 7.63 11.23
CA ALA A 17 24.60 6.54 10.55
C ALA A 17 23.18 6.40 11.06
N ILE A 18 22.24 6.19 10.15
CA ILE A 18 20.84 5.93 10.44
C ILE A 18 20.55 4.54 9.92
N ALA A 19 20.10 3.62 10.78
CA ALA A 19 19.69 2.29 10.34
C ALA A 19 18.42 2.39 9.50
N LEU A 20 18.45 1.79 8.31
CA LEU A 20 17.30 1.76 7.41
C LEU A 20 16.41 0.58 7.78
N ARG A 21 15.18 0.87 8.20
CA ARG A 21 14.19 -0.17 8.51
C ARG A 21 13.71 -0.81 7.21
N ARG A 22 13.57 -2.12 7.24
CA ARG A 22 13.20 -2.90 6.06
C ARG A 22 12.00 -3.77 6.37
N PHE A 23 11.00 -3.70 5.50
CA PHE A 23 9.82 -4.57 5.54
C PHE A 23 9.71 -5.30 4.22
N GLU A 24 9.15 -6.51 4.25
CA GLU A 24 8.88 -7.27 3.02
C GLU A 24 7.38 -7.42 2.83
N ILE A 25 6.90 -7.02 1.67
CA ILE A 25 5.52 -7.23 1.26
C ILE A 25 5.55 -8.38 0.26
N ASP A 26 4.67 -9.36 0.43
CA ASP A 26 4.63 -10.53 -0.44
C ASP A 26 3.42 -10.47 -1.37
N GLY A 27 3.67 -10.08 -2.61
CA GLY A 27 2.62 -9.99 -3.62
C GLY A 27 2.06 -11.35 -4.02
N SER A 28 2.86 -12.42 -3.87
CA SER A 28 2.43 -13.74 -4.33
C SER A 28 1.25 -14.30 -3.54
N THR A 29 1.04 -13.81 -2.32
CA THR A 29 -0.07 -14.26 -1.47
C THR A 29 -1.26 -13.33 -1.54
N MET A 30 -1.18 -12.26 -2.31
CA MET A 30 -2.30 -11.32 -2.43
C MET A 30 -3.34 -11.85 -3.38
N THR A 31 -4.59 -11.83 -2.93
CA THR A 31 -5.74 -12.25 -3.74
C THR A 31 -6.74 -11.13 -3.95
N GLY A 32 -6.54 -9.99 -3.31
CA GLY A 32 -7.43 -8.85 -3.41
C GLY A 32 -7.14 -7.83 -2.33
N ILE A 33 -8.03 -6.88 -2.18
CA ILE A 33 -7.83 -5.76 -1.25
C ILE A 33 -7.73 -6.23 0.20
N ALA A 34 -8.59 -7.17 0.60
CA ALA A 34 -8.56 -7.67 1.99
C ALA A 34 -7.21 -8.28 2.36
N SER A 35 -6.63 -9.07 1.45
CA SER A 35 -5.32 -9.70 1.72
C SER A 35 -4.20 -8.68 1.77
N PHE A 36 -4.31 -7.61 1.00
CA PHE A 36 -3.34 -6.51 1.07
C PHE A 36 -3.34 -5.88 2.47
N TYR A 37 -4.52 -5.53 2.99
CA TYR A 37 -4.60 -4.92 4.33
C TYR A 37 -4.25 -5.91 5.42
N ALA A 38 -4.50 -7.21 5.23
CA ALA A 38 -4.05 -8.22 6.19
C ALA A 38 -2.53 -8.19 6.32
N GLN A 39 -1.80 -8.06 5.21
CA GLN A 39 -0.34 -7.94 5.28
C GLN A 39 0.11 -6.63 5.90
N MET A 40 -0.56 -5.53 5.58
CA MET A 40 -0.23 -4.24 6.18
C MET A 40 -0.39 -4.31 7.71
N ASN A 41 -1.45 -4.95 8.18
CA ASN A 41 -1.65 -5.14 9.61
C ASN A 41 -0.54 -6.01 10.23
N GLN A 42 -0.16 -7.10 9.56
CA GLN A 42 0.92 -7.95 10.06
C GLN A 42 2.24 -7.20 10.15
N LEU A 43 2.55 -6.40 9.15
CA LEU A 43 3.83 -5.71 9.09
C LEU A 43 3.87 -4.46 9.97
N LEU A 44 2.80 -3.70 9.99
CA LEU A 44 2.81 -2.36 10.54
C LEU A 44 2.05 -2.22 11.86
N MET A 45 1.12 -3.13 12.12
CA MET A 45 0.25 -3.03 13.30
C MET A 45 0.42 -4.19 14.29
N ALA A 46 1.47 -5.01 14.11
CA ALA A 46 1.67 -6.17 14.98
C ALA A 46 1.84 -5.81 16.46
N GLY A 47 2.41 -4.63 16.74
CA GLY A 47 2.60 -4.16 18.11
C GLY A 47 1.45 -3.36 18.67
N GLU A 48 0.37 -3.20 17.90
CA GLU A 48 -0.79 -2.42 18.33
C GLU A 48 -1.94 -3.34 18.72
N ALA A 49 -2.81 -2.85 19.59
CA ALA A 49 -3.96 -3.62 20.04
C ALA A 49 -5.14 -3.58 19.07
N TRP A 50 -4.99 -2.89 17.95
CA TRP A 50 -6.05 -2.71 16.96
C TRP A 50 -5.46 -2.85 15.56
N GLN A 51 -6.32 -2.91 14.56
CA GLN A 51 -5.93 -3.11 13.16
C GLN A 51 -6.46 -1.99 12.29
N LEU A 52 -5.78 -1.78 11.16
CA LEU A 52 -6.23 -0.81 10.16
C LEU A 52 -7.52 -1.30 9.51
N ALA A 53 -8.43 -0.38 9.25
CA ALA A 53 -9.55 -0.64 8.36
C ALA A 53 -9.03 -0.80 6.93
N GLU A 54 -9.85 -1.40 6.06
CA GLU A 54 -9.53 -1.52 4.63
C GLU A 54 -9.81 -0.18 3.96
N SER A 55 -8.94 0.77 4.21
CA SER A 55 -9.12 2.15 3.83
C SER A 55 -7.80 2.78 3.46
N LEU A 56 -7.79 3.51 2.35
CA LEU A 56 -6.59 4.23 1.90
C LEU A 56 -6.20 5.31 2.89
N ASP A 57 -7.18 5.93 3.57
CA ASP A 57 -6.87 6.91 4.60
C ASP A 57 -6.16 6.27 5.78
N ALA A 58 -6.60 5.07 6.19
CA ALA A 58 -5.94 4.35 7.27
C ALA A 58 -4.52 3.96 6.90
N LEU A 59 -4.31 3.53 5.65
CA LEU A 59 -2.98 3.22 5.16
C LEU A 59 -2.08 4.46 5.20
N ASN A 60 -2.59 5.56 4.69
CA ASN A 60 -1.83 6.81 4.68
C ASN A 60 -1.46 7.24 6.10
N ASP A 61 -2.38 7.10 7.04
CA ASP A 61 -2.15 7.51 8.42
C ASP A 61 -1.06 6.68 9.09
N VAL A 62 -1.06 5.35 8.90
CA VAL A 62 -0.04 4.50 9.52
C VAL A 62 1.35 4.78 8.95
N LEU A 63 1.41 5.20 7.69
CA LEU A 63 2.69 5.51 7.06
C LEU A 63 3.29 6.83 7.56
N TYR A 64 2.50 7.70 8.18
CA TYR A 64 3.03 8.90 8.82
C TYR A 64 3.83 8.61 10.09
N GLY A 65 3.70 7.43 10.68
CA GLY A 65 4.57 7.04 11.78
C GLY A 65 4.14 7.52 13.15
N GLY A 66 2.88 7.98 13.29
CA GLY A 66 2.35 8.37 14.59
C GLY A 66 2.00 7.18 15.47
N TYR A 67 1.83 6.02 14.88
CA TYR A 67 1.59 4.74 15.56
C TYR A 67 2.03 3.62 14.61
N GLY A 68 2.02 2.39 15.12
CA GLY A 68 2.47 1.25 14.32
C GLY A 68 3.97 1.09 14.33
N ALA A 69 4.47 0.27 13.42
CA ALA A 69 5.88 -0.11 13.39
C ALA A 69 6.81 1.00 12.89
N ILE A 70 6.32 1.86 12.01
CA ILE A 70 7.11 2.98 11.51
C ILE A 70 7.06 4.10 12.54
N LYS A 71 8.22 4.61 12.91
CA LYS A 71 8.33 5.64 13.96
C LYS A 71 8.66 6.98 13.32
N GLY A 72 7.69 7.88 13.29
CA GLY A 72 7.88 9.21 12.72
C GLY A 72 8.26 9.14 11.26
N ARG A 73 9.22 9.94 10.86
CA ARG A 73 9.67 9.99 9.47
C ARG A 73 10.98 9.25 9.27
N GLU A 74 11.16 8.15 10.01
CA GLU A 74 12.38 7.34 9.84
C GLU A 74 12.46 6.79 8.41
N PRO A 75 13.67 6.61 7.88
CA PRO A 75 13.82 6.00 6.55
C PRO A 75 13.38 4.55 6.59
N VAL A 76 12.55 4.16 5.63
CA VAL A 76 11.98 2.82 5.55
C VAL A 76 12.11 2.31 4.11
N ARG A 77 12.49 1.05 3.98
CA ARG A 77 12.50 0.35 2.69
C ARG A 77 11.46 -0.74 2.71
N MET A 78 10.52 -0.68 1.78
CA MET A 78 9.52 -1.71 1.57
C MET A 78 9.95 -2.52 0.35
N VAL A 79 10.42 -3.74 0.57
CA VAL A 79 10.75 -4.65 -0.53
C VAL A 79 9.47 -5.39 -0.89
N TRP A 80 8.97 -5.15 -2.09
CA TRP A 80 7.71 -5.74 -2.53
C TRP A 80 8.00 -6.90 -3.45
N LYS A 81 7.97 -8.09 -2.90
CA LYS A 81 8.22 -9.32 -3.65
C LYS A 81 7.02 -9.66 -4.51
N ASP A 82 7.30 -10.16 -5.71
CA ASP A 82 6.26 -10.51 -6.69
C ASP A 82 5.27 -9.36 -6.87
N ILE A 83 5.81 -8.17 -7.10
CA ILE A 83 4.97 -6.98 -7.25
C ILE A 83 4.00 -7.09 -8.42
N ALA A 84 4.38 -7.86 -9.45
CA ALA A 84 3.49 -8.10 -10.59
C ALA A 84 2.24 -8.85 -10.17
N ALA A 85 2.36 -9.81 -9.25
CA ALA A 85 1.21 -10.53 -8.72
C ALA A 85 0.31 -9.60 -7.90
N ALA A 86 0.90 -8.68 -7.13
CA ALA A 86 0.15 -7.68 -6.39
C ALA A 86 -0.60 -6.74 -7.33
N ARG A 87 0.08 -6.32 -8.41
CA ARG A 87 -0.55 -5.45 -9.41
C ARG A 87 -1.78 -6.13 -10.01
N ALA A 88 -1.70 -7.43 -10.28
CA ALA A 88 -2.83 -8.19 -10.79
C ALA A 88 -3.93 -8.35 -9.76
N ALA A 89 -3.56 -8.67 -8.51
CA ALA A 89 -4.52 -8.89 -7.42
C ALA A 89 -5.30 -7.61 -7.06
N LEU A 90 -4.68 -6.45 -7.22
CA LEU A 90 -5.28 -5.15 -6.94
C LEU A 90 -5.61 -4.40 -8.23
N GLY A 91 -5.76 -5.13 -9.33
CA GLY A 91 -5.95 -4.56 -10.64
C GLY A 91 -7.39 -4.25 -10.97
N GLN A 92 -7.71 -4.35 -12.25
CA GLN A 92 -9.00 -3.93 -12.79
C GLN A 92 -10.17 -4.63 -12.09
N GLU A 93 -10.12 -5.95 -11.97
CA GLU A 93 -11.23 -6.72 -11.44
C GLU A 93 -11.51 -6.37 -9.97
N ALA A 94 -10.47 -6.36 -9.14
CA ALA A 94 -10.61 -6.01 -7.73
C ALA A 94 -11.09 -4.58 -7.56
N THR A 95 -10.59 -3.67 -8.38
CA THR A 95 -10.98 -2.27 -8.32
C THR A 95 -12.43 -2.08 -8.71
N CYS A 96 -12.88 -2.76 -9.77
CA CYS A 96 -14.27 -2.71 -10.18
C CYS A 96 -15.20 -3.25 -9.09
N ALA A 97 -14.82 -4.37 -8.48
CA ALA A 97 -15.62 -4.96 -7.39
C ALA A 97 -15.72 -4.01 -6.20
N PHE A 98 -14.61 -3.37 -5.84
CA PHE A 98 -14.55 -2.39 -4.76
C PHE A 98 -15.49 -1.21 -5.05
N LEU A 99 -15.45 -0.68 -6.28
CA LEU A 99 -16.28 0.46 -6.65
C LEU A 99 -17.76 0.07 -6.70
N ARG A 100 -18.07 -1.13 -7.20
CA ARG A 100 -19.45 -1.60 -7.23
C ARG A 100 -20.03 -1.76 -5.84
N GLU A 101 -19.21 -2.23 -4.89
CA GLU A 101 -19.66 -2.34 -3.51
C GLU A 101 -19.98 -0.95 -2.93
N ARG A 102 -19.16 0.04 -3.23
CA ARG A 102 -19.43 1.41 -2.80
C ARG A 102 -20.69 1.97 -3.44
N LEU A 103 -20.97 1.59 -4.69
CA LEU A 103 -22.22 1.96 -5.35
C LEU A 103 -23.43 1.37 -4.64
N GLY A 104 -23.32 0.12 -4.20
CA GLY A 104 -24.44 -0.56 -3.54
C GLY A 104 -24.83 0.03 -2.21
N THR A 105 -23.94 0.77 -1.56
CA THR A 105 -24.19 1.37 -0.25
C THR A 105 -24.62 2.84 -0.31
N ARG A 106 -24.66 3.41 -1.52
CA ARG A 106 -24.99 4.83 -1.70
C ARG A 106 -25.96 4.98 -2.85
N LYS A 107 -26.84 5.98 -2.75
CA LYS A 107 -27.60 6.38 -3.91
C LYS A 107 -26.66 6.97 -4.94
N MET A 108 -26.71 6.43 -6.13
CA MET A 108 -25.84 6.87 -7.20
C MET A 108 -26.61 7.72 -8.18
N PHE A 109 -25.99 8.79 -8.62
CA PHE A 109 -26.53 9.69 -9.62
C PHE A 109 -25.65 9.62 -10.86
N ASN A 110 -26.26 9.83 -12.01
CA ASN A 110 -25.50 9.96 -13.26
C ASN A 110 -24.46 11.06 -13.07
N GLY A 111 -23.25 10.83 -13.58
CA GLY A 111 -22.15 11.77 -13.43
C GLY A 111 -21.40 11.63 -12.12
N SER A 112 -21.74 10.63 -11.30
CA SER A 112 -20.96 10.32 -10.10
C SER A 112 -19.53 9.95 -10.48
N PRO A 113 -18.51 10.42 -9.73
CA PRO A 113 -17.12 10.02 -10.00
C PRO A 113 -16.92 8.51 -9.97
N ILE A 114 -17.67 7.77 -9.13
CA ILE A 114 -17.55 6.31 -9.07
C ILE A 114 -18.05 5.67 -10.37
N VAL A 115 -19.15 6.17 -10.92
CA VAL A 115 -19.66 5.67 -12.20
C VAL A 115 -18.64 5.89 -13.32
N ASP A 116 -18.04 7.08 -13.37
CA ASP A 116 -17.04 7.40 -14.38
C ASP A 116 -15.79 6.52 -14.21
N GLN A 117 -15.36 6.28 -12.98
CA GLN A 117 -14.24 5.41 -12.70
C GLN A 117 -14.49 3.97 -13.14
N LEU A 118 -15.70 3.46 -12.88
CA LEU A 118 -16.08 2.12 -13.33
C LEU A 118 -16.07 2.02 -14.85
N ALA A 119 -16.64 3.02 -15.53
CA ALA A 119 -16.68 3.01 -16.98
C ALA A 119 -15.26 2.99 -17.57
N ALA A 120 -14.35 3.79 -17.02
CA ALA A 120 -12.97 3.83 -17.48
C ALA A 120 -12.28 2.47 -17.29
N LEU A 121 -12.48 1.82 -16.14
CA LEU A 121 -11.88 0.52 -15.86
C LEU A 121 -12.45 -0.57 -16.77
N GLU A 122 -13.76 -0.54 -17.00
CA GLU A 122 -14.42 -1.54 -17.85
C GLU A 122 -13.99 -1.42 -19.31
N SER A 123 -13.57 -0.24 -19.73
CA SER A 123 -13.07 -0.04 -21.10
C SER A 123 -11.56 -0.31 -21.22
N GLY A 124 -10.91 -0.77 -20.14
CA GLY A 124 -9.51 -1.13 -20.16
C GLY A 124 -8.55 -0.05 -19.72
N GLY A 125 -9.07 1.14 -19.38
CA GLY A 125 -8.27 2.24 -18.85
C GLY A 125 -8.54 2.45 -17.38
N GLY A 126 -8.28 3.65 -16.90
CA GLY A 126 -8.59 4.04 -15.54
C GLY A 126 -7.51 3.67 -14.54
N THR A 127 -7.73 4.10 -13.30
CA THR A 127 -6.78 3.92 -12.20
C THR A 127 -7.21 2.74 -11.36
N THR A 128 -6.29 1.78 -11.17
CA THR A 128 -6.55 0.60 -10.35
C THR A 128 -6.28 0.91 -8.88
N TYR A 129 -6.75 0.01 -8.01
CA TYR A 129 -6.44 0.11 -6.58
C TYR A 129 -4.94 0.04 -6.35
N PHE A 130 -4.23 -0.81 -7.11
CA PHE A 130 -2.77 -0.88 -7.03
C PHE A 130 -2.13 0.48 -7.32
N ASP A 131 -2.59 1.16 -8.35
CA ASP A 131 -2.05 2.48 -8.71
C ASP A 131 -2.23 3.48 -7.58
N ILE A 132 -3.39 3.45 -6.93
CA ILE A 132 -3.68 4.36 -5.82
C ILE A 132 -2.82 4.03 -4.61
N VAL A 133 -2.66 2.74 -4.30
CA VAL A 133 -1.77 2.30 -3.22
C VAL A 133 -0.36 2.81 -3.45
N MET A 134 0.15 2.68 -4.67
CA MET A 134 1.49 3.17 -5.00
C MET A 134 1.58 4.68 -4.82
N GLN A 135 0.52 5.40 -5.15
CA GLN A 135 0.48 6.85 -4.94
C GLN A 135 0.51 7.21 -3.46
N VAL A 136 -0.20 6.42 -2.63
CA VAL A 136 -0.18 6.64 -1.18
C VAL A 136 1.23 6.48 -0.64
N PHE A 137 1.94 5.40 -1.03
CA PHE A 137 3.33 5.23 -0.62
C PHE A 137 4.22 6.38 -1.13
N ALA A 138 3.99 6.85 -2.35
CA ALA A 138 4.78 7.92 -2.93
C ALA A 138 4.61 9.27 -2.21
N ASN A 139 3.51 9.43 -1.46
CA ASN A 139 3.29 10.63 -0.67
C ASN A 139 4.21 10.70 0.56
N HIS A 140 4.95 9.63 0.84
CA HIS A 140 5.85 9.56 2.01
C HIS A 140 7.28 9.42 1.53
N PRO A 141 8.02 10.55 1.41
CA PRO A 141 9.38 10.51 0.82
C PRO A 141 10.39 9.73 1.65
N ASN A 142 10.09 9.44 2.92
CA ASN A 142 10.96 8.61 3.76
C ASN A 142 10.77 7.12 3.49
N ILE A 143 9.79 6.73 2.66
CA ILE A 143 9.51 5.32 2.36
C ILE A 143 9.90 5.05 0.92
N GLU A 144 10.79 4.08 0.75
CA GLU A 144 11.22 3.63 -0.56
C GLU A 144 10.55 2.29 -0.88
N ILE A 145 9.92 2.19 -2.05
CA ILE A 145 9.38 0.92 -2.54
C ILE A 145 10.41 0.30 -3.48
N VAL A 146 10.80 -0.93 -3.19
CA VAL A 146 11.74 -1.68 -4.02
C VAL A 146 11.03 -2.89 -4.59
N PRO A 147 10.74 -2.90 -5.90
CA PRO A 147 10.14 -4.09 -6.54
C PRO A 147 11.14 -5.24 -6.54
N ALA A 148 10.65 -6.45 -6.29
CA ALA A 148 11.51 -7.63 -6.25
C ALA A 148 10.83 -8.84 -6.87
#